data_14462152df4162c6990b9b929a48e3ad
#
_entry.id   14462152df4162c6990b9b929a48e3ad
#
_cell.length_a   1.000
_cell.length_b   1.000
_cell.length_c   1.000
_cell.angle_alpha   90.00
_cell.angle_beta   90.00
_cell.angle_gamma   90.00
#
_symmetry.space_group_name_H-M   'P 1'
#
loop_
_entity.id
_entity.type
_entity.pdbx_description
1 polymer ?
#
loop_
_entity_poly.entity_id
_entity_poly.type
_entity_poly.pdbx_seq_one_letter_code
_entity_poly.pdbx_strand_id
1 'polypeptide(L)'
;MEARRLLEGSHYEPRTLRVICEGFEKAWDEISSHFGAEPRSIEEAQIRLAHACLAVARDGSDDPERIKIDALQVMALAYRERG
;
A
#
# COMPACT_ATOMS: atom_id res chain seq x y z
N MET A 1 3.71 -12.30 5.99
CA MET A 1 3.52 -10.88 6.20
C MET A 1 2.05 -10.52 6.09
N GLU A 2 1.55 -9.82 7.07
CA GLU A 2 0.13 -9.53 7.19
C GLU A 2 -0.42 -8.69 6.03
N ALA A 3 0.32 -7.69 5.62
CA ALA A 3 -0.08 -6.83 4.51
C ALA A 3 -0.26 -7.63 3.22
N ARG A 4 0.63 -8.59 2.97
CA ARG A 4 0.54 -9.43 1.80
C ARG A 4 -0.69 -10.33 1.85
N ARG A 5 -1.05 -10.82 3.03
CA ARG A 5 -2.26 -11.61 3.22
C ARG A 5 -3.51 -10.80 2.91
N LEU A 6 -3.51 -9.52 3.32
CA LEU A 6 -4.61 -8.61 3.01
C LEU A 6 -4.79 -8.47 1.50
N LEU A 7 -3.69 -8.29 0.78
CA LEU A 7 -3.73 -8.15 -0.67
C LEU A 7 -4.21 -9.44 -1.33
N GLU A 8 -3.65 -10.57 -0.91
CA GLU A 8 -3.99 -11.88 -1.48
C GLU A 8 -5.42 -12.29 -1.16
N GLY A 9 -5.96 -11.86 -0.01
CA GLY A 9 -7.32 -12.18 0.37
C GLY A 9 -8.38 -11.29 -0.26
N SER A 10 -7.99 -10.31 -1.06
CA SER A 10 -8.94 -9.44 -1.74
C SER A 10 -9.60 -10.17 -2.90
N HIS A 11 -10.78 -9.68 -3.30
CA HIS A 11 -11.58 -10.33 -4.35
C HIS A 11 -11.24 -9.82 -5.77
N TYR A 12 -10.03 -9.34 -5.96
CA TYR A 12 -9.60 -8.87 -7.28
C TYR A 12 -9.14 -10.03 -8.15
N GLU A 13 -9.27 -9.86 -9.46
CA GLU A 13 -8.75 -10.82 -10.42
C GLU A 13 -7.23 -10.96 -10.28
N PRO A 14 -6.64 -12.13 -10.65
CA PRO A 14 -5.20 -12.32 -10.52
C PRO A 14 -4.35 -11.25 -11.19
N ARG A 15 -4.78 -10.76 -12.35
CA ARG A 15 -4.05 -9.70 -13.06
C ARG A 15 -4.07 -8.40 -12.25
N THR A 16 -5.24 -8.02 -11.76
CA THR A 16 -5.40 -6.82 -10.95
C THR A 16 -4.62 -6.95 -9.65
N LEU A 17 -4.69 -8.11 -9.02
CA LEU A 17 -3.97 -8.36 -7.78
C LEU A 17 -2.46 -8.23 -7.99
N ARG A 18 -1.93 -8.69 -9.11
CA ARG A 18 -0.51 -8.55 -9.43
C ARG A 18 -0.12 -7.08 -9.52
N VAL A 19 -0.95 -6.28 -10.19
CA VAL A 19 -0.72 -4.83 -10.31
C VAL A 19 -0.71 -4.17 -8.94
N ILE A 20 -1.65 -4.53 -8.08
CA ILE A 20 -1.74 -4.00 -6.73
C ILE A 20 -0.50 -4.37 -5.93
N CYS A 21 -0.07 -5.62 -5.99
CA CYS A 21 1.11 -6.08 -5.26
C CYS A 21 2.37 -5.37 -5.74
N GLU A 22 2.53 -5.20 -7.03
CA GLU A 22 3.68 -4.47 -7.56
C GLU A 22 3.66 -3.01 -7.11
N GLY A 23 2.49 -2.38 -7.12
CA GLY A 23 2.35 -1.02 -6.64
C GLY A 23 2.70 -0.90 -5.16
N PHE A 24 2.24 -1.87 -4.36
CA PHE A 24 2.57 -1.93 -2.95
C PHE A 24 4.09 -2.03 -2.73
N GLU A 25 4.75 -2.94 -3.45
CA GLU A 25 6.18 -3.12 -3.31
C GLU A 25 6.96 -1.87 -3.69
N LYS A 26 6.58 -1.23 -4.78
CA LYS A 26 7.20 0.03 -5.22
C LYS A 26 7.02 1.13 -4.19
N ALA A 27 5.81 1.26 -3.65
CA ALA A 27 5.52 2.27 -2.64
C ALA A 27 6.29 2.02 -1.35
N TRP A 28 6.31 0.77 -0.89
CA TRP A 28 7.03 0.42 0.32
C TRP A 28 8.53 0.66 0.18
N ASP A 29 9.09 0.30 -0.98
CA ASP A 29 10.50 0.52 -1.25
C ASP A 29 10.86 2.01 -1.16
N GLU A 30 9.96 2.86 -1.57
CA GLU A 30 10.18 4.30 -1.54
C GLU A 30 10.12 4.89 -0.13
N ILE A 31 9.25 4.39 0.71
CA ILE A 31 9.01 4.98 2.04
C ILE A 31 9.62 4.19 3.20
N SER A 32 10.10 2.97 2.96
CA SER A 32 10.57 2.11 4.04
C SER A 32 11.68 2.73 4.88
N SER A 33 12.52 3.56 4.28
CA SER A 33 13.62 4.22 5.00
C SER A 33 13.13 5.28 6.00
N HIS A 34 11.89 5.73 5.88
CA HIS A 34 11.33 6.71 6.80
C HIS A 34 10.83 6.09 8.09
N PHE A 35 10.71 4.77 8.12
CA PHE A 35 10.31 4.04 9.32
C PHE A 35 11.54 3.39 9.91
N GLY A 36 11.74 3.52 11.21
CA GLY A 36 12.91 2.97 11.86
C GLY A 36 12.94 1.44 11.79
N ALA A 37 13.78 0.84 12.62
CA ALA A 37 13.95 -0.60 12.65
C ALA A 37 12.96 -1.30 13.56
N GLU A 38 11.98 -0.60 14.11
CA GLU A 38 11.00 -1.19 15.00
C GLU A 38 9.97 -2.03 14.23
N PRO A 39 9.92 -3.37 14.48
CA PRO A 39 9.06 -4.24 13.69
C PRO A 39 7.58 -3.88 13.74
N ARG A 40 7.09 -3.41 14.89
CA ARG A 40 5.69 -3.05 15.04
C ARG A 40 5.32 -1.85 14.17
N SER A 41 6.19 -0.84 14.14
CA SER A 41 5.96 0.35 13.32
C SER A 41 5.97 0.00 11.83
N ILE A 42 6.90 -0.88 11.44
CA ILE A 42 6.99 -1.32 10.06
C ILE A 42 5.73 -2.09 9.66
N GLU A 43 5.29 -3.00 10.51
CA GLU A 43 4.10 -3.81 10.21
C GLU A 43 2.85 -2.96 10.08
N GLU A 44 2.66 -2.00 11.00
CA GLU A 44 1.51 -1.10 10.93
C GLU A 44 1.53 -0.26 9.66
N ALA A 45 2.70 0.25 9.29
CA ALA A 45 2.85 1.04 8.08
C ALA A 45 2.53 0.21 6.84
N GLN A 46 2.99 -1.05 6.81
CA GLN A 46 2.71 -1.94 5.69
C GLN A 46 1.23 -2.25 5.56
N ILE A 47 0.54 -2.46 6.69
CA ILE A 47 -0.90 -2.73 6.68
C ILE A 47 -1.66 -1.51 6.16
N ARG A 48 -1.30 -0.32 6.61
CA ARG A 48 -1.92 0.91 6.13
C ARG A 48 -1.70 1.12 4.63
N LEU A 49 -0.49 0.83 4.18
CA LEU A 49 -0.17 0.94 2.76
C LEU A 49 -0.97 -0.06 1.94
N ALA A 50 -1.13 -1.29 2.45
CA ALA A 50 -1.94 -2.30 1.76
C ALA A 50 -3.39 -1.84 1.62
N HIS A 51 -3.97 -1.28 2.67
CA HIS A 51 -5.33 -0.74 2.61
C HIS A 51 -5.43 0.41 1.61
N ALA A 52 -4.42 1.29 1.59
CA ALA A 52 -4.41 2.39 0.64
C ALA A 52 -4.34 1.89 -0.80
N CYS A 53 -3.51 0.88 -1.06
CA CYS A 53 -3.40 0.29 -2.39
C CYS A 53 -4.72 -0.33 -2.85
N LEU A 54 -5.41 -1.04 -1.96
CA LEU A 54 -6.70 -1.63 -2.28
C LEU A 54 -7.75 -0.56 -2.55
N ALA A 55 -7.74 0.52 -1.78
CA ALA A 55 -8.69 1.61 -1.95
C ALA A 55 -8.50 2.32 -3.30
N VAL A 56 -7.25 2.64 -3.66
CA VAL A 56 -7.01 3.32 -4.94
C VAL A 56 -7.27 2.42 -6.13
N ALA A 57 -7.04 1.11 -5.98
CA ALA A 57 -7.38 0.15 -7.03
C ALA A 57 -8.89 0.12 -7.26
N ARG A 58 -9.66 0.20 -6.18
CA ARG A 58 -11.13 0.27 -6.26
C ARG A 58 -11.57 1.52 -7.03
N ASP A 59 -10.83 2.61 -6.85
CA ASP A 59 -11.16 3.88 -7.50
C ASP A 59 -10.65 3.97 -8.95
N GLY A 60 -10.06 2.89 -9.46
CA GLY A 60 -9.70 2.80 -10.87
C GLY A 60 -8.21 2.80 -11.19
N SER A 61 -7.35 2.84 -10.19
CA SER A 61 -5.90 2.76 -10.44
C SER A 61 -5.55 1.36 -10.93
N ASP A 62 -5.08 1.24 -12.15
CA ASP A 62 -4.85 -0.04 -12.81
C ASP A 62 -3.42 -0.28 -13.25
N ASP A 63 -2.47 0.53 -12.78
CA ASP A 63 -1.06 0.47 -13.15
C ASP A 63 -0.24 0.53 -11.85
N PRO A 64 0.82 -0.31 -11.70
CA PRO A 64 1.62 -0.31 -10.49
C PRO A 64 2.15 1.06 -10.10
N GLU A 65 2.62 1.84 -11.05
CA GLU A 65 3.12 3.18 -10.78
C GLU A 65 2.02 4.11 -10.27
N ARG A 66 0.83 4.00 -10.86
CA ARG A 66 -0.32 4.79 -10.44
C ARG A 66 -0.78 4.40 -9.04
N ILE A 67 -0.80 3.11 -8.76
CA ILE A 67 -1.16 2.63 -7.42
C ILE A 67 -0.17 3.15 -6.39
N LYS A 68 1.13 3.10 -6.71
CA LYS A 68 2.15 3.63 -5.82
C LYS A 68 1.89 5.11 -5.50
N ILE A 69 1.73 5.93 -6.53
CA ILE A 69 1.54 7.37 -6.36
C ILE A 69 0.27 7.66 -5.55
N ASP A 70 -0.84 7.07 -5.95
CA ASP A 70 -2.13 7.34 -5.32
C ASP A 70 -2.17 6.82 -3.88
N ALA A 71 -1.61 5.63 -3.63
CA ALA A 71 -1.58 5.07 -2.29
C ALA A 71 -0.70 5.90 -1.35
N LEU A 72 0.43 6.40 -1.83
CA LEU A 72 1.30 7.25 -1.02
C LEU A 72 0.61 8.57 -0.68
N GLN A 73 -0.19 9.12 -1.59
CA GLN A 73 -0.98 10.31 -1.31
C GLN A 73 -2.01 10.05 -0.22
N VAL A 74 -2.69 8.92 -0.28
CA VAL A 74 -3.68 8.54 0.74
C VAL A 74 -3.01 8.44 2.10
N MET A 75 -1.84 7.78 2.18
CA MET A 75 -1.10 7.67 3.42
C MET A 75 -0.65 9.02 3.95
N ALA A 76 -0.15 9.89 3.07
CA ALA A 76 0.32 11.21 3.47
C ALA A 76 -0.82 12.04 4.08
N LEU A 77 -2.02 11.97 3.50
CA LEU A 77 -3.18 12.65 4.04
C LEU A 77 -3.57 12.11 5.41
N ALA A 78 -3.55 10.80 5.57
CA ALA A 78 -3.88 10.18 6.86
C ALA A 78 -2.91 10.60 7.96
N TYR A 79 -1.61 10.63 7.66
CA TYR A 79 -0.61 11.07 8.62
C TYR A 79 -0.73 12.57 8.93
N ARG A 80 -1.08 13.36 7.92
CA ARG A 80 -1.24 14.80 8.10
C ARG A 80 -2.41 15.13 9.01
N GLU A 81 -3.49 14.40 8.92
CA GLU A 81 -4.67 14.59 9.77
C GLU A 81 -4.39 14.25 11.22
N ARG A 82 -3.44 13.38 11.48
CA ARG A 82 -3.06 12.99 12.83
C ARG A 82 -2.11 13.98 13.49
N GLY A 83 -1.40 14.72 12.69
CA GLY A 83 -0.46 15.71 13.19
C GLY A 83 -1.15 16.97 13.60
#